data_ff430108690090910ddbbb5f7135df05
#
_entry.id   ff430108690090910ddbbb5f7135df05
#
_cell.length_a   1.000
_cell.length_b   1.000
_cell.length_c   1.000
_cell.angle_alpha   90.00
_cell.angle_beta   90.00
_cell.angle_gamma   90.00
#
_symmetry.space_group_name_H-M   'P 1'
#
loop_
_entity.id
_entity.type
_entity.pdbx_description
1 polymer ?
#
loop_
_entity_poly.entity_id
_entity_poly.type
_entity_poly.pdbx_seq_one_letter_code
_entity_poly.pdbx_strand_id
1 'polypeptide(L)'
;MSKHGAPTDVTDQLKALAGTQKIAGLKVAIVAASWHEVIMNGLIDGAQRAAKDAGLQANTTLIRVPGTFELPVAAATLASDYDAIIALGVVIRGGTPHFDYVCLAATNGLTNVSVDTKTPVGFGVLTCDDEQQGLDRAGLEHSSEDKGYEAYSAAVMTLAALA
;
A
#
# COMPACT_ATOMS: atom_id res chain seq x y z
N MET A 1 -2.36 9.03 -9.80
CA MET A 1 -2.05 9.01 -11.26
C MET A 1 -3.37 8.86 -12.01
N SER A 2 -3.45 9.38 -13.22
CA SER A 2 -4.68 9.28 -14.04
C SER A 2 -4.93 7.82 -14.43
N LYS A 3 -6.21 7.42 -14.58
CA LYS A 3 -6.61 6.10 -15.11
C LYS A 3 -6.06 5.82 -16.51
N HIS A 4 -5.75 6.86 -17.27
CA HIS A 4 -5.14 6.74 -18.59
C HIS A 4 -3.71 6.22 -18.46
N GLY A 5 -3.44 5.01 -18.93
CA GLY A 5 -2.14 4.36 -18.90
C GLY A 5 -1.87 3.44 -17.71
N ALA A 6 -2.86 3.19 -16.85
CA ALA A 6 -2.75 2.11 -15.86
C ALA A 6 -2.73 0.74 -16.58
N PRO A 7 -1.89 -0.22 -16.14
CA PRO A 7 -1.97 -1.59 -16.64
C PRO A 7 -3.37 -2.17 -16.41
N THR A 8 -3.92 -2.83 -17.42
CA THR A 8 -5.29 -3.38 -17.37
C THR A 8 -5.35 -4.81 -16.83
N ASP A 9 -4.21 -5.45 -16.66
CA ASP A 9 -4.07 -6.88 -16.35
C ASP A 9 -3.32 -7.17 -15.03
N VAL A 10 -3.22 -6.17 -14.13
CA VAL A 10 -2.50 -6.29 -12.84
C VAL A 10 -2.98 -7.49 -12.02
N THR A 11 -4.30 -7.72 -11.97
CA THR A 11 -4.89 -8.84 -11.24
C THR A 11 -4.47 -10.19 -11.84
N ASP A 12 -4.47 -10.32 -13.16
CA ASP A 12 -4.08 -11.56 -13.82
C ASP A 12 -2.59 -11.82 -13.67
N GLN A 13 -1.76 -10.78 -13.77
CA GLN A 13 -0.32 -10.89 -13.53
C GLN A 13 -0.02 -11.31 -12.09
N LEU A 14 -0.71 -10.73 -11.10
CA LEU A 14 -0.53 -11.10 -9.70
C LEU A 14 -0.94 -12.56 -9.45
N LYS A 15 -2.10 -12.98 -9.96
CA LYS A 15 -2.57 -14.37 -9.86
C LYS A 15 -1.63 -15.36 -10.53
N ALA A 16 -1.02 -14.98 -11.65
CA ALA A 16 -0.03 -15.82 -12.33
C ALA A 16 1.26 -16.05 -11.52
N LEU A 17 1.57 -15.16 -10.55
CA LEU A 17 2.69 -15.33 -9.63
C LEU A 17 2.37 -16.31 -8.49
N ALA A 18 1.09 -16.52 -8.15
CA ALA A 18 0.68 -17.36 -7.03
C ALA A 18 1.27 -18.77 -7.15
N GLY A 19 1.92 -19.25 -6.10
CA GLY A 19 2.55 -20.56 -6.04
C GLY A 19 3.86 -20.70 -6.83
N THR A 20 4.33 -19.66 -7.51
CA THR A 20 5.65 -19.67 -8.15
C THR A 20 6.77 -19.55 -7.13
N GLN A 21 7.97 -20.06 -7.46
CA GLN A 21 9.15 -19.93 -6.61
C GLN A 21 9.56 -18.48 -6.37
N LYS A 22 9.18 -17.55 -7.25
CA LYS A 22 9.52 -16.13 -7.16
C LYS A 22 8.92 -15.43 -5.93
N ILE A 23 7.74 -15.91 -5.49
CA ILE A 23 7.03 -15.31 -4.35
C ILE A 23 6.67 -16.31 -3.25
N ALA A 24 7.03 -17.58 -3.43
CA ALA A 24 6.72 -18.61 -2.44
C ALA A 24 7.39 -18.30 -1.10
N GLY A 25 6.60 -18.25 -0.03
CA GLY A 25 7.10 -18.03 1.33
C GLY A 25 7.45 -16.58 1.67
N LEU A 26 7.26 -15.62 0.77
CA LEU A 26 7.46 -14.20 1.07
C LEU A 26 6.58 -13.77 2.24
N LYS A 27 7.13 -12.96 3.13
CA LYS A 27 6.43 -12.32 4.25
C LYS A 27 6.12 -10.88 3.89
N VAL A 28 4.86 -10.49 4.04
CA VAL A 28 4.40 -9.13 3.72
C VAL A 28 3.78 -8.47 4.94
N ALA A 29 4.17 -7.24 5.25
CA ALA A 29 3.51 -6.42 6.25
C ALA A 29 2.61 -5.39 5.58
N ILE A 30 1.34 -5.35 5.97
CA ILE A 30 0.44 -4.23 5.69
C ILE A 30 0.49 -3.32 6.91
N VAL A 31 1.03 -2.11 6.74
CA VAL A 31 1.07 -1.08 7.78
C VAL A 31 0.02 -0.03 7.45
N ALA A 32 -1.01 0.08 8.28
CA ALA A 32 -2.18 0.89 7.99
C ALA A 32 -2.42 1.97 9.07
N ALA A 33 -2.54 3.22 8.65
CA ALA A 33 -2.93 4.33 9.50
C ALA A 33 -4.36 4.17 10.04
N SER A 34 -4.72 4.91 11.10
CA SER A 34 -6.01 4.76 11.79
C SER A 34 -7.02 5.87 11.47
N TRP A 35 -6.61 6.96 10.83
CA TRP A 35 -7.51 8.05 10.43
C TRP A 35 -8.34 7.68 9.19
N HIS A 36 -9.54 8.26 9.07
CA HIS A 36 -10.48 8.06 7.95
C HIS A 36 -10.91 6.59 7.80
N GLU A 37 -11.57 6.08 8.83
CA GLU A 37 -11.87 4.66 9.01
C GLU A 37 -12.52 4.00 7.78
N VAL A 38 -13.51 4.64 7.15
CA VAL A 38 -14.22 4.07 5.98
C VAL A 38 -13.25 3.86 4.81
N ILE A 39 -12.46 4.88 4.49
CA ILE A 39 -11.48 4.83 3.40
C ILE A 39 -10.37 3.82 3.73
N MET A 40 -9.87 3.84 4.97
CA MET A 40 -8.82 2.91 5.40
C MET A 40 -9.27 1.46 5.39
N ASN A 41 -10.51 1.16 5.78
CA ASN A 41 -11.05 -0.20 5.71
C ASN A 41 -11.13 -0.69 4.27
N GLY A 42 -11.51 0.17 3.32
CA GLY A 42 -11.46 -0.15 1.89
C GLY A 42 -10.05 -0.46 1.39
N LEU A 43 -9.06 0.39 1.74
CA LEU A 43 -7.66 0.15 1.37
C LEU A 43 -7.11 -1.16 1.97
N ILE A 44 -7.42 -1.44 3.24
CA ILE A 44 -7.00 -2.68 3.90
C ILE A 44 -7.63 -3.90 3.22
N ASP A 45 -8.95 -3.85 2.94
CA ASP A 45 -9.64 -4.92 2.23
C ASP A 45 -9.03 -5.15 0.84
N GLY A 46 -8.75 -4.08 0.09
CA GLY A 46 -8.08 -4.17 -1.20
C GLY A 46 -6.72 -4.89 -1.12
N ALA A 47 -5.88 -4.49 -0.16
CA ALA A 47 -4.59 -5.14 0.05
C ALA A 47 -4.73 -6.61 0.47
N GLN A 48 -5.69 -6.95 1.31
CA GLN A 48 -5.96 -8.33 1.72
C GLN A 48 -6.49 -9.19 0.57
N ARG A 49 -7.30 -8.64 -0.33
CA ARG A 49 -7.74 -9.32 -1.57
C ARG A 49 -6.53 -9.60 -2.49
N ALA A 50 -5.64 -8.64 -2.64
CA ALA A 50 -4.41 -8.85 -3.40
C ALA A 50 -3.51 -9.92 -2.76
N ALA A 51 -3.39 -9.95 -1.43
CA ALA A 51 -2.66 -10.99 -0.70
C ALA A 51 -3.24 -12.39 -0.98
N LYS A 52 -4.56 -12.51 -1.01
CA LYS A 52 -5.25 -13.76 -1.35
C LYS A 52 -4.98 -14.18 -2.79
N ASP A 53 -5.09 -13.26 -3.74
CA ASP A 53 -4.84 -13.51 -5.17
C ASP A 53 -3.37 -13.90 -5.45
N ALA A 54 -2.44 -13.35 -4.67
CA ALA A 54 -1.02 -13.74 -4.71
C ALA A 54 -0.72 -15.08 -4.00
N GLY A 55 -1.67 -15.66 -3.28
CA GLY A 55 -1.44 -16.85 -2.45
C GLY A 55 -0.59 -16.59 -1.20
N LEU A 56 -0.46 -15.34 -0.77
CA LEU A 56 0.36 -14.89 0.37
C LEU A 56 -0.48 -14.52 1.61
N GLN A 57 -1.77 -14.80 1.63
CA GLN A 57 -2.66 -14.40 2.71
C GLN A 57 -2.17 -14.90 4.10
N ALA A 58 -1.68 -16.13 4.19
CA ALA A 58 -1.18 -16.70 5.44
C ALA A 58 0.14 -16.06 5.91
N ASN A 59 0.88 -15.44 4.99
CA ASN A 59 2.17 -14.81 5.24
C ASN A 59 2.07 -13.26 5.29
N THR A 60 0.85 -12.74 5.28
CA THR A 60 0.58 -11.30 5.33
C THR A 60 0.09 -10.90 6.71
N THR A 61 0.77 -9.96 7.35
CA THR A 61 0.43 -9.43 8.68
C THR A 61 -0.08 -8.00 8.58
N LEU A 62 -1.21 -7.69 9.22
CA LEU A 62 -1.74 -6.34 9.34
C LEU A 62 -1.27 -5.70 10.66
N ILE A 63 -0.67 -4.51 10.57
CA ILE A 63 -0.18 -3.72 11.68
C ILE A 63 -0.83 -2.33 11.60
N ARG A 64 -1.38 -1.84 12.71
CA ARG A 64 -2.01 -0.52 12.78
C ARG A 64 -1.08 0.49 13.45
N VAL A 65 -1.00 1.69 12.86
CA VAL A 65 -0.29 2.85 13.40
C VAL A 65 -1.24 4.04 13.57
N PRO A 66 -0.92 5.03 14.41
CA PRO A 66 -1.83 6.15 14.68
C PRO A 66 -2.20 6.95 13.42
N GLY A 67 -1.23 7.32 12.59
CA GLY A 67 -1.45 8.16 11.42
C GLY A 67 -0.49 7.88 10.28
N THR A 68 -0.66 8.62 9.19
CA THR A 68 0.18 8.52 7.99
C THR A 68 1.62 8.93 8.27
N PHE A 69 1.84 9.85 9.22
CA PHE A 69 3.18 10.30 9.60
C PHE A 69 4.04 9.21 10.25
N GLU A 70 3.42 8.21 10.89
CA GLU A 70 4.09 7.09 11.54
C GLU A 70 4.43 5.92 10.58
N LEU A 71 3.92 5.94 9.34
CA LEU A 71 4.20 4.88 8.36
C LEU A 71 5.70 4.69 8.07
N PRO A 72 6.52 5.74 7.88
CA PRO A 72 7.94 5.55 7.60
C PRO A 72 8.72 4.85 8.71
N VAL A 73 8.49 5.23 9.98
CA VAL A 73 9.21 4.59 11.09
C VAL A 73 8.78 3.14 11.27
N ALA A 74 7.50 2.84 11.10
CA ALA A 74 7.01 1.46 11.14
C ALA A 74 7.60 0.63 9.99
N ALA A 75 7.62 1.17 8.77
CA ALA A 75 8.23 0.51 7.62
C ALA A 75 9.72 0.24 7.84
N ALA A 76 10.47 1.22 8.35
CA ALA A 76 11.90 1.06 8.66
C ALA A 76 12.15 -0.05 9.70
N THR A 77 11.29 -0.10 10.73
CA THR A 77 11.40 -1.11 11.80
C THR A 77 11.14 -2.52 11.29
N LEU A 78 10.20 -2.67 10.34
CA LEU A 78 9.75 -3.97 9.84
C LEU A 78 10.57 -4.48 8.65
N ALA A 79 11.35 -3.63 7.99
CA ALA A 79 12.06 -3.96 6.76
C ALA A 79 13.06 -5.13 6.90
N SER A 80 13.57 -5.41 8.12
CA SER A 80 14.45 -6.57 8.38
C SER A 80 13.71 -7.90 8.49
N ASP A 81 12.42 -7.90 8.79
CA ASP A 81 11.64 -9.08 9.12
C ASP A 81 10.64 -9.48 8.02
N TYR A 82 10.41 -8.57 7.06
CA TYR A 82 9.46 -8.74 5.96
C TYR A 82 10.13 -8.46 4.61
N ASP A 83 9.71 -9.21 3.60
CA ASP A 83 10.23 -9.08 2.23
C ASP A 83 9.61 -7.89 1.48
N ALA A 84 8.38 -7.51 1.85
CA ALA A 84 7.71 -6.31 1.34
C ALA A 84 6.87 -5.64 2.42
N ILE A 85 6.68 -4.34 2.29
CA ILE A 85 5.83 -3.53 3.18
C ILE A 85 4.80 -2.79 2.34
N ILE A 86 3.54 -2.84 2.75
CA ILE A 86 2.44 -2.12 2.12
C ILE A 86 2.03 -0.99 3.07
N ALA A 87 2.35 0.23 2.71
CA ALA A 87 2.04 1.40 3.53
C ALA A 87 0.71 2.01 3.09
N LEU A 88 -0.30 1.92 3.94
CA LEU A 88 -1.64 2.43 3.69
C LEU A 88 -1.93 3.63 4.60
N GLY A 89 -2.30 4.75 4.00
CA GLY A 89 -2.62 5.97 4.71
C GLY A 89 -3.55 6.89 3.93
N VAL A 90 -4.18 7.81 4.62
CA VAL A 90 -5.03 8.83 4.01
C VAL A 90 -4.71 10.17 4.64
N VAL A 91 -4.43 11.17 3.82
CA VAL A 91 -4.28 12.55 4.23
C VAL A 91 -5.25 13.40 3.43
N ILE A 92 -6.16 14.07 4.12
CA ILE A 92 -7.13 14.97 3.51
C ILE A 92 -6.74 16.41 3.86
N ARG A 93 -6.78 17.30 2.86
CA ARG A 93 -6.40 18.70 3.01
C ARG A 93 -7.30 19.42 4.02
N GLY A 94 -6.68 19.93 5.08
CA GLY A 94 -7.32 20.77 6.07
C GLY A 94 -7.05 22.26 5.81
N GLY A 95 -7.39 23.09 6.81
CA GLY A 95 -7.27 24.56 6.73
C GLY A 95 -5.84 25.11 6.91
N THR A 96 -4.83 24.26 7.08
CA THR A 96 -3.44 24.67 7.34
C THR A 96 -2.48 23.94 6.40
N PRO A 97 -1.22 24.44 6.25
CA PRO A 97 -0.19 23.76 5.43
C PRO A 97 0.24 22.38 5.94
N HIS A 98 -0.27 21.93 7.08
CA HIS A 98 0.07 20.63 7.69
C HIS A 98 -0.06 19.44 6.70
N PHE A 99 -1.08 19.50 5.84
CA PHE A 99 -1.27 18.52 4.77
C PHE A 99 -0.01 18.30 3.93
N ASP A 100 0.59 19.40 3.45
CA ASP A 100 1.75 19.32 2.55
C ASP A 100 2.95 18.70 3.25
N TYR A 101 3.16 19.01 4.53
CA TYR A 101 4.26 18.44 5.32
C TYR A 101 4.06 16.96 5.63
N VAL A 102 2.85 16.53 5.98
CA VAL A 102 2.56 15.10 6.23
C VAL A 102 2.72 14.28 4.95
N CYS A 103 2.17 14.77 3.83
CA CYS A 103 2.31 14.10 2.53
C CYS A 103 3.78 13.96 2.12
N LEU A 104 4.55 15.04 2.26
CA LEU A 104 5.97 15.05 1.90
C LEU A 104 6.79 14.13 2.82
N ALA A 105 6.55 14.18 4.13
CA ALA A 105 7.25 13.35 5.12
C ALA A 105 6.99 11.86 4.86
N ALA A 106 5.73 11.47 4.64
CA ALA A 106 5.38 10.08 4.34
C ALA A 106 6.02 9.61 3.03
N THR A 107 5.92 10.41 1.96
CA THR A 107 6.47 10.06 0.65
C THR A 107 7.98 9.90 0.70
N ASN A 108 8.69 10.88 1.23
CA ASN A 108 10.16 10.84 1.32
C ASN A 108 10.63 9.74 2.28
N GLY A 109 9.98 9.61 3.45
CA GLY A 109 10.35 8.61 4.44
C GLY A 109 10.19 7.19 3.90
N LEU A 110 9.05 6.86 3.28
CA LEU A 110 8.80 5.53 2.71
C LEU A 110 9.72 5.24 1.51
N THR A 111 10.01 6.24 0.68
CA THR A 111 10.96 6.10 -0.42
C THR A 111 12.36 5.80 0.10
N ASN A 112 12.83 6.53 1.11
CA ASN A 112 14.13 6.29 1.72
C ASN A 112 14.22 4.88 2.32
N VAL A 113 13.22 4.45 3.07
CA VAL A 113 13.17 3.08 3.59
C VAL A 113 13.30 2.05 2.47
N SER A 114 12.51 2.20 1.40
CA SER A 114 12.52 1.25 0.28
C SER A 114 13.90 1.16 -0.38
N VAL A 115 14.55 2.29 -0.62
CA VAL A 115 15.87 2.35 -1.29
C VAL A 115 16.99 1.87 -0.37
N ASP A 116 17.01 2.34 0.87
CA ASP A 116 18.10 2.06 1.82
C ASP A 116 18.11 0.60 2.28
N THR A 117 16.92 0.02 2.50
CA THR A 117 16.77 -1.37 2.94
C THR A 117 16.66 -2.37 1.79
N LYS A 118 16.39 -1.90 0.56
CA LYS A 118 16.06 -2.71 -0.62
C LYS A 118 14.80 -3.56 -0.43
N THR A 119 13.95 -3.18 0.52
CA THR A 119 12.64 -3.80 0.77
C THR A 119 11.58 -2.99 0.01
N PRO A 120 10.92 -3.55 -1.00
CA PRO A 120 9.87 -2.85 -1.72
C PRO A 120 8.77 -2.34 -0.79
N VAL A 121 8.43 -1.07 -0.91
CA VAL A 121 7.31 -0.45 -0.20
C VAL A 121 6.19 -0.15 -1.20
N GLY A 122 5.07 -0.84 -1.06
CA GLY A 122 3.84 -0.53 -1.77
C GLY A 122 3.23 0.76 -1.23
N PHE A 123 3.18 1.81 -2.04
CA PHE A 123 2.74 3.14 -1.64
C PHE A 123 1.22 3.29 -1.82
N GLY A 124 0.45 2.94 -0.80
CA GLY A 124 -1.00 3.11 -0.73
C GLY A 124 -1.42 4.31 0.11
N VAL A 125 -0.62 5.39 0.08
CA VAL A 125 -0.94 6.64 0.77
C VAL A 125 -1.72 7.56 -0.17
N LEU A 126 -2.97 7.83 0.20
CA LEU A 126 -3.83 8.78 -0.51
C LEU A 126 -3.60 10.19 0.01
N THR A 127 -3.38 11.12 -0.91
CA THR A 127 -3.24 12.55 -0.65
C THR A 127 -4.36 13.28 -1.36
N CYS A 128 -5.40 13.65 -0.63
CA CYS A 128 -6.68 14.08 -1.17
C CYS A 128 -6.98 15.52 -0.81
N ASP A 129 -7.55 16.28 -1.73
CA ASP A 129 -8.05 17.62 -1.43
C ASP A 129 -9.38 17.57 -0.66
N ASP A 130 -10.15 16.51 -0.82
CA ASP A 130 -11.42 16.25 -0.14
C ASP A 130 -11.63 14.76 0.15
N GLU A 131 -12.66 14.44 0.94
CA GLU A 131 -13.01 13.08 1.32
C GLU A 131 -13.46 12.21 0.14
N GLN A 132 -14.16 12.82 -0.83
CA GLN A 132 -14.68 12.09 -2.00
C GLN A 132 -13.53 11.51 -2.83
N GLN A 133 -12.43 12.23 -2.99
CA GLN A 133 -11.24 11.72 -3.67
C GLN A 133 -10.66 10.47 -2.98
N GLY A 134 -10.77 10.39 -1.66
CA GLY A 134 -10.37 9.20 -0.90
C GLY A 134 -11.32 8.02 -1.12
N LEU A 135 -12.63 8.27 -1.03
CA LEU A 135 -13.67 7.26 -1.27
C LEU A 135 -13.56 6.67 -2.67
N ASP A 136 -13.34 7.50 -3.69
CA ASP A 136 -13.19 7.07 -5.09
C ASP A 136 -11.99 6.14 -5.34
N ARG A 137 -11.02 6.08 -4.41
CA ARG A 137 -9.76 5.33 -4.54
C ARG A 137 -9.60 4.18 -3.56
N ALA A 138 -10.60 3.96 -2.72
CA ALA A 138 -10.51 3.02 -1.60
C ALA A 138 -10.91 1.58 -1.94
N GLY A 139 -11.30 1.27 -3.19
CA GLY A 139 -11.77 -0.07 -3.56
C GLY A 139 -13.13 -0.44 -2.97
N LEU A 140 -13.93 0.54 -2.54
CA LEU A 140 -15.30 0.37 -2.08
C LEU A 140 -16.25 0.11 -3.27
N GLU A 141 -17.52 -0.27 -3.00
CA GLU A 141 -18.49 -0.64 -4.02
C GLU A 141 -18.64 0.39 -5.16
N HIS A 142 -18.51 1.69 -4.84
CA HIS A 142 -18.63 2.77 -5.82
C HIS A 142 -17.30 3.45 -6.15
N SER A 143 -16.19 2.93 -5.64
CA SER A 143 -14.87 3.47 -5.95
C SER A 143 -14.50 3.23 -7.41
N SER A 144 -13.84 4.21 -7.99
CA SER A 144 -13.33 4.12 -9.35
C SER A 144 -11.96 3.44 -9.44
N GLU A 145 -11.24 3.35 -8.33
CA GLU A 145 -9.91 2.78 -8.21
C GLU A 145 -9.79 2.00 -6.90
N ASP A 146 -8.81 1.10 -6.83
CA ASP A 146 -8.51 0.28 -5.65
C ASP A 146 -7.02 0.38 -5.31
N LYS A 147 -6.68 1.46 -4.62
CA LYS A 147 -5.27 1.75 -4.31
C LYS A 147 -4.67 0.83 -3.26
N GLY A 148 -5.49 0.16 -2.44
CA GLY A 148 -5.02 -0.88 -1.53
C GLY A 148 -4.54 -2.11 -2.29
N TYR A 149 -5.35 -2.59 -3.23
CA TYR A 149 -5.01 -3.72 -4.11
C TYR A 149 -3.78 -3.40 -4.98
N GLU A 150 -3.77 -2.22 -5.59
CA GLU A 150 -2.67 -1.78 -6.46
C GLU A 150 -1.34 -1.67 -5.70
N ALA A 151 -1.34 -1.12 -4.47
CA ALA A 151 -0.13 -0.98 -3.67
C ALA A 151 0.48 -2.34 -3.28
N TYR A 152 -0.36 -3.29 -2.87
CA TYR A 152 0.08 -4.65 -2.58
C TYR A 152 0.67 -5.32 -3.82
N SER A 153 -0.06 -5.26 -4.93
CA SER A 153 0.36 -5.86 -6.19
C SER A 153 1.69 -5.30 -6.67
N ALA A 154 1.86 -3.99 -6.62
CA ALA A 154 3.09 -3.32 -7.05
C ALA A 154 4.32 -3.81 -6.27
N ALA A 155 4.22 -3.93 -4.93
CA ALA A 155 5.32 -4.40 -4.10
C ALA A 155 5.71 -5.86 -4.40
N VAL A 156 4.72 -6.77 -4.48
CA VAL A 156 4.96 -8.19 -4.76
C VAL A 156 5.49 -8.41 -6.18
N MET A 157 4.95 -7.71 -7.17
CA MET A 157 5.43 -7.79 -8.55
C MET A 157 6.85 -7.23 -8.68
N THR A 158 7.21 -6.20 -7.91
CA THR A 158 8.58 -5.69 -7.85
C THR A 158 9.54 -6.75 -7.32
N LEU A 159 9.21 -7.43 -6.21
CA LEU A 159 10.01 -8.55 -5.71
C LEU A 159 10.18 -9.63 -6.76
N ALA A 160 9.09 -10.06 -7.40
CA ALA A 160 9.13 -11.10 -8.43
C ALA A 160 9.96 -10.71 -9.68
N ALA A 161 10.05 -9.42 -9.97
CA ALA A 161 10.85 -8.91 -11.10
C ALA A 161 12.35 -8.84 -10.77
N LEU A 162 12.70 -8.69 -9.49
CA LEU A 162 14.08 -8.56 -9.01
C LEU A 162 14.68 -9.89 -8.53
N ALA A 163 13.85 -10.94 -8.44
CA ALA A 163 14.24 -12.30 -8.01
C ALA A 163 15.04 -13.07 -9.06
#